data_0a292ad83623a7bbd848daa124badb50
#
_entry.id   0a292ad83623a7bbd848daa124badb50
#
_cell.length_a   1.000
_cell.length_b   1.000
_cell.length_c   1.000
_cell.angle_alpha   90.00
_cell.angle_beta   90.00
_cell.angle_gamma   90.00
#
_symmetry.space_group_name_H-M   'P 1'
#
loop_
_entity.id
_entity.type
_entity.pdbx_description
1 polymer ?
#
loop_
_entity_poly.entity_id
_entity_poly.type
_entity_poly.pdbx_seq_one_letter_code
_entity_poly.pdbx_strand_id
1 'polypeptide(L)'
;GWMAHEFTTLVAAAWDDFLRSNGDPALNRLAQVHPSQIAPLPPGALPDRYPEVEDNLDRYSDILACPPLPPAAIPGFGDALERLERLRAELLEDWLRSEGFDAVVFPANADVGPASADHDPAAADLAWRNGTHYSNGNLVIRHLGVPTVTTSMGVMASTAMPVGVTFAGAGYSDLRLLSLAWDFERARGPRPVPALVGG
;
A
#
# COMPACT_ATOMS: atom_id res chain seq x y z
N GLY A 1 10.69 5.00 -20.04
CA GLY A 1 9.66 6.00 -19.78
C GLY A 1 9.56 6.34 -18.29
N TRP A 2 8.69 7.27 -17.92
CA TRP A 2 8.52 7.74 -16.53
C TRP A 2 8.30 6.62 -15.51
N MET A 3 7.50 5.61 -15.82
CA MET A 3 7.26 4.46 -14.93
C MET A 3 8.55 3.77 -14.44
N ALA A 4 9.58 3.68 -15.28
CA ALA A 4 10.86 3.12 -14.85
C ALA A 4 11.50 3.98 -13.75
N HIS A 5 11.46 5.30 -13.88
CA HIS A 5 11.94 6.20 -12.84
C HIS A 5 11.11 6.12 -11.55
N GLU A 6 9.81 5.99 -11.69
CA GLU A 6 8.90 5.88 -10.55
C GLU A 6 9.19 4.63 -9.71
N PHE A 7 9.35 3.47 -10.36
CA PHE A 7 9.54 2.20 -9.66
C PHE A 7 10.98 1.90 -9.24
N THR A 8 11.96 2.65 -9.69
CA THR A 8 13.37 2.44 -9.33
C THR A 8 14.00 3.68 -8.73
N THR A 9 14.22 4.72 -9.52
CA THR A 9 15.00 5.90 -9.11
C THR A 9 14.34 6.70 -7.98
N LEU A 10 13.02 6.92 -8.06
CA LEU A 10 12.28 7.60 -6.98
C LEU A 10 12.19 6.76 -5.71
N VAL A 11 12.00 5.45 -5.86
CA VAL A 11 11.99 4.53 -4.71
C VAL A 11 13.36 4.52 -4.04
N ALA A 12 14.45 4.44 -4.81
CA ALA A 12 15.80 4.50 -4.27
C ALA A 12 16.07 5.80 -3.49
N ALA A 13 15.63 6.94 -4.03
CA ALA A 13 15.73 8.23 -3.37
C ALA A 13 14.95 8.28 -2.06
N ALA A 14 13.70 7.80 -2.09
CA ALA A 14 12.82 7.79 -0.93
C ALA A 14 13.30 6.84 0.17
N TRP A 15 13.82 5.66 -0.18
CA TRP A 15 14.36 4.70 0.78
C TRP A 15 15.65 5.22 1.42
N ASP A 16 16.56 5.83 0.65
CA ASP A 16 17.79 6.42 1.22
C ASP A 16 17.46 7.58 2.16
N ASP A 17 16.50 8.42 1.81
CA ASP A 17 16.03 9.52 2.68
C ASP A 17 15.39 9.00 3.97
N PHE A 18 14.54 7.97 3.88
CA PHE A 18 13.96 7.31 5.04
C PHE A 18 15.04 6.73 5.96
N LEU A 19 16.01 5.98 5.43
CA LEU A 19 17.09 5.38 6.21
C LEU A 19 17.92 6.45 6.92
N ARG A 20 18.21 7.56 6.25
CA ARG A 20 18.90 8.71 6.88
C ARG A 20 18.10 9.31 8.03
N SER A 21 16.81 9.56 7.81
CA SER A 21 15.94 10.18 8.79
C SER A 21 15.66 9.26 9.98
N ASN A 22 15.63 7.94 9.75
CA ASN A 22 15.49 6.94 10.79
C ASN A 22 16.71 6.90 11.75
N GLY A 23 17.91 7.26 11.26
CA GLY A 23 19.09 7.48 12.06
C GLY A 23 19.71 6.25 12.71
N ASP A 24 19.38 5.04 12.22
CA ASP A 24 20.05 3.82 12.72
C ASP A 24 21.53 3.83 12.33
N PRO A 25 22.48 3.77 13.28
CA PRO A 25 23.90 3.81 12.98
C PRO A 25 24.39 2.62 12.13
N ALA A 26 23.72 1.48 12.18
CA ALA A 26 24.06 0.29 11.41
C ALA A 26 23.46 0.29 10.02
N LEU A 27 22.32 0.99 9.80
CA LEU A 27 21.59 1.00 8.54
C LEU A 27 20.97 2.38 8.28
N ASN A 28 21.77 3.29 7.75
CA ASN A 28 21.35 4.68 7.48
C ASN A 28 21.56 5.14 6.02
N ARG A 29 21.86 4.22 5.12
CA ARG A 29 22.05 4.46 3.70
C ARG A 29 21.54 3.30 2.87
N LEU A 30 20.97 3.58 1.71
CA LEU A 30 20.53 2.56 0.78
C LEU A 30 21.67 1.62 0.35
N ALA A 31 22.88 2.14 0.18
CA ALA A 31 24.07 1.35 -0.17
C ALA A 31 24.48 0.28 0.84
N GLN A 32 23.93 0.31 2.05
CA GLN A 32 24.18 -0.69 3.10
C GLN A 32 23.16 -1.85 3.05
N VAL A 33 22.09 -1.70 2.27
CA VAL A 33 21.03 -2.70 2.14
C VAL A 33 21.46 -3.78 1.16
N HIS A 34 21.30 -5.04 1.56
CA HIS A 34 21.51 -6.18 0.65
C HIS A 34 20.15 -6.71 0.16
N PRO A 35 19.97 -6.99 -1.14
CA PRO A 35 18.68 -7.43 -1.69
C PRO A 35 18.06 -8.63 -0.95
N SER A 36 18.87 -9.60 -0.55
CA SER A 36 18.40 -10.79 0.17
C SER A 36 17.87 -10.52 1.59
N GLN A 37 18.06 -9.30 2.11
CA GLN A 37 17.52 -8.89 3.41
C GLN A 37 16.13 -8.25 3.29
N ILE A 38 15.70 -7.93 2.06
CA ILE A 38 14.38 -7.36 1.80
C ILE A 38 13.41 -8.51 1.59
N ALA A 39 12.41 -8.61 2.48
CA ALA A 39 11.39 -9.66 2.43
C ALA A 39 11.95 -11.08 2.16
N PRO A 40 12.89 -11.58 2.98
CA PRO A 40 13.46 -12.90 2.78
C PRO A 40 12.37 -13.97 2.85
N LEU A 41 12.38 -14.91 1.91
CA LEU A 41 11.46 -16.05 1.98
C LEU A 41 11.73 -16.87 3.24
N PRO A 42 10.71 -17.31 3.98
CA PRO A 42 10.86 -18.21 5.11
C PRO A 42 11.55 -19.52 4.69
N PRO A 43 12.32 -20.16 5.57
CA PRO A 43 12.90 -21.47 5.27
C PRO A 43 11.81 -22.49 4.90
N GLY A 44 11.96 -23.16 3.76
CA GLY A 44 10.97 -24.11 3.24
C GLY A 44 9.75 -23.50 2.57
N ALA A 45 9.76 -22.19 2.31
CA ALA A 45 8.70 -21.57 1.53
C ALA A 45 8.59 -22.18 0.14
N LEU A 46 7.36 -22.21 -0.38
CA LEU A 46 7.08 -22.65 -1.74
C LEU A 46 7.81 -21.74 -2.74
N PRO A 47 8.26 -22.28 -3.87
CA PRO A 47 8.74 -21.47 -4.97
C PRO A 47 7.58 -20.60 -5.48
N ASP A 48 7.93 -19.47 -6.12
CA ASP A 48 6.93 -18.60 -6.72
C ASP A 48 6.08 -19.41 -7.74
N ARG A 49 4.77 -19.31 -7.58
CA ARG A 49 3.77 -20.01 -8.39
C ARG A 49 2.89 -19.05 -9.21
N TYR A 50 3.15 -17.76 -9.07
CA TYR A 50 2.32 -16.68 -9.62
C TYR A 50 3.20 -15.69 -10.40
N PRO A 51 3.73 -16.10 -11.57
CA PRO A 51 4.69 -15.31 -12.35
C PRO A 51 4.15 -13.96 -12.80
N GLU A 52 2.84 -13.80 -12.90
CA GLU A 52 2.20 -12.51 -13.20
C GLU A 52 2.37 -11.47 -12.07
N VAL A 53 2.84 -11.89 -10.90
CA VAL A 53 3.10 -11.05 -9.73
C VAL A 53 4.59 -10.69 -9.60
N GLU A 54 5.46 -11.40 -10.31
CA GLU A 54 6.92 -11.23 -10.24
C GLU A 54 7.41 -9.83 -10.57
N ASP A 55 6.65 -9.08 -11.35
CA ASP A 55 7.02 -7.73 -11.78
C ASP A 55 7.35 -6.75 -10.64
N ASN A 56 7.03 -7.06 -9.39
CA ASN A 56 7.25 -6.17 -8.27
C ASN A 56 8.34 -6.62 -7.28
N LEU A 57 8.62 -7.91 -7.17
CA LEU A 57 9.58 -8.43 -6.21
C LEU A 57 11.02 -8.47 -6.75
N ASP A 58 11.19 -8.67 -8.06
CA ASP A 58 12.52 -8.71 -8.71
C ASP A 58 13.19 -7.34 -8.81
N ARG A 59 12.46 -6.25 -8.57
CA ARG A 59 12.99 -4.89 -8.70
C ARG A 59 13.85 -4.42 -7.53
N TYR A 60 13.94 -5.16 -6.45
CA TYR A 60 14.77 -4.76 -5.31
C TYR A 60 16.24 -4.59 -5.69
N SER A 61 16.77 -5.50 -6.51
CA SER A 61 18.14 -5.40 -7.02
C SER A 61 18.33 -4.14 -7.90
N ASP A 62 17.35 -3.84 -8.76
CA ASP A 62 17.38 -2.67 -9.62
C ASP A 62 17.27 -1.37 -8.81
N ILE A 63 16.38 -1.33 -7.81
CA ILE A 63 16.25 -0.19 -6.89
C ILE A 63 17.57 0.07 -6.16
N LEU A 64 18.19 -0.98 -5.61
CA LEU A 64 19.46 -0.86 -4.88
C LEU A 64 20.65 -0.50 -5.78
N ALA A 65 20.58 -0.82 -7.06
CA ALA A 65 21.57 -0.41 -8.05
C ALA A 65 21.43 1.05 -8.49
N CYS A 66 20.27 1.68 -8.24
CA CYS A 66 20.06 3.08 -8.58
C CYS A 66 20.79 4.01 -7.59
N PRO A 67 21.56 5.00 -8.06
CA PRO A 67 22.07 6.03 -7.19
C PRO A 67 20.89 6.86 -6.63
N PRO A 68 20.84 7.11 -5.30
CA PRO A 68 19.78 7.93 -4.73
C PRO A 68 20.00 9.39 -5.14
N LEU A 69 19.22 9.86 -6.10
CA LEU A 69 19.23 11.22 -6.59
C LEU A 69 18.15 12.05 -5.90
N PRO A 70 18.40 13.33 -5.63
CA PRO A 70 17.32 14.23 -5.22
C PRO A 70 16.19 14.20 -6.27
N PRO A 71 14.90 14.14 -5.90
CA PRO A 71 13.80 14.06 -6.86
C PRO A 71 13.87 15.11 -7.98
N ALA A 72 14.25 16.34 -7.64
CA ALA A 72 14.41 17.42 -8.63
C ALA A 72 15.51 17.18 -9.67
N ALA A 73 16.45 16.27 -9.43
CA ALA A 73 17.48 15.89 -10.38
C ALA A 73 17.07 14.75 -11.32
N ILE A 74 15.88 14.15 -11.09
CA ILE A 74 15.38 13.08 -11.94
C ILE A 74 14.72 13.68 -13.18
N PRO A 75 15.13 13.27 -14.41
CA PRO A 75 14.57 13.82 -15.63
C PRO A 75 13.06 13.65 -15.71
N GLY A 76 12.33 14.73 -16.00
CA GLY A 76 10.86 14.72 -16.12
C GLY A 76 10.09 14.71 -14.79
N PHE A 77 10.76 14.84 -13.64
CA PHE A 77 10.10 14.84 -12.34
C PHE A 77 9.04 15.95 -12.20
N GLY A 78 9.38 17.20 -12.59
CA GLY A 78 8.44 18.32 -12.53
C GLY A 78 7.19 18.07 -13.36
N ASP A 79 7.36 17.68 -14.62
CA ASP A 79 6.23 17.39 -15.54
C ASP A 79 5.37 16.24 -15.02
N ALA A 80 5.99 15.21 -14.44
CA ALA A 80 5.27 14.07 -13.87
C ALA A 80 4.45 14.49 -12.63
N LEU A 81 5.00 15.33 -11.78
CA LEU A 81 4.30 15.87 -10.60
C LEU A 81 3.12 16.75 -11.01
N GLU A 82 3.30 17.68 -11.94
CA GLU A 82 2.21 18.50 -12.47
C GLU A 82 1.10 17.66 -13.10
N ARG A 83 1.47 16.61 -13.83
CA ARG A 83 0.51 15.69 -14.41
C ARG A 83 -0.26 14.92 -13.33
N LEU A 84 0.41 14.47 -12.28
CA LEU A 84 -0.22 13.76 -11.17
C LEU A 84 -1.23 14.65 -10.44
N GLU A 85 -0.85 15.90 -10.14
CA GLU A 85 -1.73 16.89 -9.51
C GLU A 85 -2.99 17.14 -10.36
N ARG A 86 -2.82 17.30 -11.67
CA ARG A 86 -3.94 17.46 -12.59
C ARG A 86 -4.83 16.22 -12.64
N LEU A 87 -4.27 15.01 -12.71
CA LEU A 87 -5.03 13.77 -12.72
C LEU A 87 -5.83 13.57 -11.41
N ARG A 88 -5.26 13.95 -10.27
CA ARG A 88 -5.99 13.93 -9.00
C ARG A 88 -7.21 14.82 -9.05
N ALA A 89 -7.04 16.06 -9.51
CA ALA A 89 -8.14 17.02 -9.63
C ALA A 89 -9.24 16.50 -10.58
N GLU A 90 -8.85 16.13 -11.80
CA GLU A 90 -9.79 15.75 -12.86
C GLU A 90 -10.51 14.42 -12.59
N LEU A 91 -9.79 13.39 -12.13
CA LEU A 91 -10.32 12.03 -12.02
C LEU A 91 -10.97 11.72 -10.68
N LEU A 92 -10.62 12.45 -9.61
CA LEU A 92 -11.16 12.20 -8.28
C LEU A 92 -11.90 13.40 -7.71
N GLU A 93 -11.25 14.55 -7.57
CA GLU A 93 -11.80 15.67 -6.82
C GLU A 93 -13.00 16.34 -7.55
N ASP A 94 -12.88 16.52 -8.86
CA ASP A 94 -13.97 17.07 -9.66
C ASP A 94 -15.13 16.08 -9.76
N TRP A 95 -14.83 14.79 -9.88
CA TRP A 95 -15.87 13.77 -9.85
C TRP A 95 -16.59 13.73 -8.50
N LEU A 96 -15.89 13.68 -7.36
CA LEU A 96 -16.50 13.73 -6.04
C LEU A 96 -17.43 14.96 -5.91
N ARG A 97 -16.94 16.11 -6.35
CA ARG A 97 -17.70 17.37 -6.29
C ARG A 97 -18.93 17.34 -7.18
N SER A 98 -18.84 16.83 -8.41
CA SER A 98 -19.94 16.78 -9.36
C SER A 98 -21.06 15.83 -8.91
N GLU A 99 -20.69 14.72 -8.27
CA GLU A 99 -21.65 13.74 -7.74
C GLU A 99 -22.15 14.08 -6.33
N GLY A 100 -21.57 15.07 -5.68
CA GLY A 100 -21.92 15.45 -4.31
C GLY A 100 -21.47 14.43 -3.26
N PHE A 101 -20.40 13.70 -3.54
CA PHE A 101 -19.83 12.73 -2.60
C PHE A 101 -18.74 13.35 -1.72
N ASP A 102 -18.74 13.01 -0.45
CA ASP A 102 -17.71 13.43 0.51
C ASP A 102 -16.47 12.53 0.45
N ALA A 103 -16.64 11.26 0.08
CA ALA A 103 -15.57 10.27 0.04
C ALA A 103 -15.92 9.07 -0.83
N VAL A 104 -14.89 8.34 -1.27
CA VAL A 104 -15.00 6.95 -1.74
C VAL A 104 -14.74 6.00 -0.58
N VAL A 105 -15.41 4.86 -0.59
CA VAL A 105 -15.29 3.84 0.45
C VAL A 105 -15.02 2.48 -0.18
N PHE A 106 -14.03 1.77 0.36
CA PHE A 106 -13.67 0.43 -0.12
C PHE A 106 -13.05 -0.41 1.01
N PRO A 107 -13.02 -1.76 0.87
CA PRO A 107 -12.31 -2.61 1.82
C PRO A 107 -10.83 -2.25 1.92
N ALA A 108 -10.28 -2.20 3.13
CA ALA A 108 -8.89 -1.79 3.37
C ALA A 108 -7.87 -2.75 2.75
N ASN A 109 -8.24 -4.01 2.57
CA ASN A 109 -7.42 -5.05 1.96
C ASN A 109 -8.27 -6.05 1.18
N ALA A 110 -7.60 -6.87 0.39
CA ALA A 110 -8.18 -8.01 -0.29
C ALA A 110 -8.52 -9.15 0.68
N ASP A 111 -8.70 -10.33 0.14
CA ASP A 111 -8.91 -11.56 0.91
C ASP A 111 -7.72 -11.85 1.83
N VAL A 112 -7.95 -12.63 2.87
CA VAL A 112 -6.93 -13.04 3.82
C VAL A 112 -6.68 -14.54 3.62
N GLY A 113 -5.45 -14.85 3.24
CA GLY A 113 -5.02 -16.23 3.06
C GLY A 113 -4.80 -16.97 4.39
N PRO A 114 -4.81 -18.31 4.37
CA PRO A 114 -4.40 -19.13 5.50
C PRO A 114 -2.94 -18.84 5.93
N ALA A 115 -2.65 -18.99 7.20
CA ALA A 115 -1.29 -18.80 7.74
C ALA A 115 -0.24 -19.77 7.15
N SER A 116 -0.68 -20.88 6.58
CA SER A 116 0.18 -21.88 5.92
C SER A 116 0.47 -21.59 4.45
N ALA A 117 0.02 -20.45 3.91
CA ALA A 117 0.14 -20.17 2.47
C ALA A 117 1.58 -20.21 1.94
N ASP A 118 2.56 -19.91 2.79
CA ASP A 118 3.99 -19.97 2.39
C ASP A 118 4.51 -21.40 2.19
N HIS A 119 3.82 -22.41 2.71
CA HIS A 119 4.32 -23.81 2.76
C HIS A 119 3.33 -24.85 2.19
N ASP A 120 2.06 -24.53 2.15
CA ASP A 120 0.99 -25.42 1.68
C ASP A 120 0.45 -24.92 0.33
N PRO A 121 0.61 -25.72 -0.76
CA PRO A 121 0.14 -25.34 -2.09
C PRO A 121 -1.36 -25.01 -2.15
N ALA A 122 -2.19 -25.76 -1.43
CA ALA A 122 -3.64 -25.53 -1.45
C ALA A 122 -4.01 -24.22 -0.70
N ALA A 123 -3.30 -23.92 0.38
CA ALA A 123 -3.45 -22.66 1.09
C ALA A 123 -2.95 -21.48 0.26
N ALA A 124 -1.85 -21.64 -0.48
CA ALA A 124 -1.34 -20.64 -1.41
C ALA A 124 -2.34 -20.37 -2.54
N ASP A 125 -2.87 -21.40 -3.18
CA ASP A 125 -3.89 -21.24 -4.25
C ASP A 125 -5.15 -20.55 -3.75
N LEU A 126 -5.57 -20.82 -2.51
CA LEU A 126 -6.69 -20.14 -1.88
C LEU A 126 -6.38 -18.66 -1.61
N ALA A 127 -5.19 -18.36 -1.09
CA ALA A 127 -4.76 -16.99 -0.82
C ALA A 127 -4.71 -16.12 -2.09
N TRP A 128 -4.28 -16.68 -3.20
CA TRP A 128 -4.08 -16.01 -4.48
C TRP A 128 -5.26 -16.12 -5.47
N ARG A 129 -6.35 -16.78 -5.10
CA ARG A 129 -7.49 -17.04 -6.01
C ARG A 129 -8.07 -15.78 -6.67
N ASN A 130 -7.94 -14.64 -6.03
CA ASN A 130 -8.43 -13.34 -6.53
C ASN A 130 -7.31 -12.49 -7.18
N GLY A 131 -6.09 -13.02 -7.24
CA GLY A 131 -4.93 -12.31 -7.78
C GLY A 131 -4.46 -11.14 -6.92
N THR A 132 -3.45 -10.41 -7.41
CA THR A 132 -2.86 -9.26 -6.72
C THR A 132 -3.65 -7.97 -6.87
N HIS A 133 -4.46 -7.87 -7.90
CA HIS A 133 -5.20 -6.63 -8.22
C HIS A 133 -6.51 -6.47 -7.46
N TYR A 134 -6.83 -7.38 -6.56
CA TYR A 134 -8.09 -7.38 -5.84
C TYR A 134 -8.29 -6.15 -4.93
N SER A 135 -7.23 -5.55 -4.41
CA SER A 135 -7.30 -4.32 -3.58
C SER A 135 -6.88 -3.05 -4.31
N ASN A 136 -7.31 -2.90 -5.54
CA ASN A 136 -6.94 -1.79 -6.44
C ASN A 136 -7.22 -0.39 -5.90
N GLY A 137 -8.20 -0.23 -5.02
CA GLY A 137 -8.47 1.04 -4.35
C GLY A 137 -7.23 1.62 -3.68
N ASN A 138 -6.46 0.79 -2.98
CA ASN A 138 -5.26 1.22 -2.28
C ASN A 138 -4.14 1.70 -3.22
N LEU A 139 -4.04 1.14 -4.41
CA LEU A 139 -3.05 1.56 -5.40
C LEU A 139 -3.34 2.97 -5.92
N VAL A 140 -4.58 3.22 -6.35
CA VAL A 140 -4.99 4.51 -6.94
C VAL A 140 -4.82 5.66 -5.96
N ILE A 141 -5.33 5.54 -4.74
CA ILE A 141 -5.24 6.59 -3.73
C ILE A 141 -3.80 6.92 -3.34
N ARG A 142 -2.93 5.92 -3.28
CA ARG A 142 -1.51 6.14 -3.00
C ARG A 142 -0.83 6.93 -4.11
N HIS A 143 -1.11 6.62 -5.37
CA HIS A 143 -0.57 7.34 -6.52
C HIS A 143 -1.10 8.78 -6.59
N LEU A 144 -2.39 8.98 -6.34
CA LEU A 144 -2.98 10.32 -6.36
C LEU A 144 -2.59 11.18 -5.14
N GLY A 145 -2.01 10.57 -4.09
CA GLY A 145 -1.57 11.30 -2.90
C GLY A 145 -2.71 11.95 -2.12
N VAL A 146 -3.86 11.27 -2.04
CA VAL A 146 -5.05 11.78 -1.34
C VAL A 146 -5.12 11.26 0.11
N PRO A 147 -5.75 12.01 1.02
CA PRO A 147 -5.91 11.57 2.40
C PRO A 147 -6.83 10.36 2.51
N THR A 148 -6.52 9.47 3.43
CA THR A 148 -7.32 8.29 3.74
C THR A 148 -7.41 8.06 5.23
N VAL A 149 -8.55 7.51 5.66
CA VAL A 149 -8.74 7.01 7.02
C VAL A 149 -9.27 5.59 6.94
N THR A 150 -8.59 4.67 7.62
CA THR A 150 -9.03 3.27 7.71
C THR A 150 -9.47 2.95 9.13
N THR A 151 -10.64 2.33 9.24
CA THR A 151 -11.17 1.86 10.51
C THR A 151 -11.68 0.42 10.40
N SER A 152 -11.91 -0.24 11.54
CA SER A 152 -12.40 -1.61 11.55
C SER A 152 -13.83 -1.70 11.00
N MET A 153 -14.08 -2.58 10.05
CA MET A 153 -15.40 -2.90 9.54
C MET A 153 -16.05 -4.08 10.27
N GLY A 154 -15.26 -4.94 10.89
CA GLY A 154 -15.72 -6.12 11.59
C GLY A 154 -14.81 -7.31 11.40
N VAL A 155 -15.40 -8.49 11.27
CA VAL A 155 -14.69 -9.75 10.96
C VAL A 155 -15.34 -10.44 9.78
N MET A 156 -14.56 -11.15 9.01
CA MET A 156 -15.04 -11.99 7.91
C MET A 156 -15.81 -13.19 8.47
N ALA A 157 -16.99 -13.46 7.95
CA ALA A 157 -17.83 -14.57 8.41
C ALA A 157 -17.18 -15.96 8.19
N SER A 158 -16.38 -16.10 7.13
CA SER A 158 -15.74 -17.37 6.75
C SER A 158 -14.47 -17.69 7.54
N THR A 159 -13.72 -16.68 8.01
CA THR A 159 -12.38 -16.87 8.60
C THR A 159 -12.25 -16.26 9.99
N ALA A 160 -13.23 -15.48 10.44
CA ALA A 160 -13.16 -14.65 11.66
C ALA A 160 -11.98 -13.65 11.67
N MET A 161 -11.35 -13.42 10.53
CA MET A 161 -10.26 -12.46 10.42
C MET A 161 -10.81 -11.02 10.41
N PRO A 162 -10.12 -10.07 11.07
CA PRO A 162 -10.55 -8.69 11.08
C PRO A 162 -10.44 -8.08 9.68
N VAL A 163 -11.38 -7.22 9.35
CA VAL A 163 -11.41 -6.50 8.07
C VAL A 163 -11.63 -5.01 8.35
N GLY A 164 -10.95 -4.18 7.59
CA GLY A 164 -11.07 -2.73 7.63
C GLY A 164 -11.85 -2.16 6.45
N VAL A 165 -12.33 -0.95 6.64
CA VAL A 165 -12.88 -0.09 5.59
C VAL A 165 -12.05 1.18 5.49
N THR A 166 -11.73 1.59 4.27
CA THR A 166 -10.98 2.81 3.99
C THR A 166 -11.91 3.85 3.39
N PHE A 167 -11.84 5.06 3.94
CA PHE A 167 -12.43 6.27 3.40
C PHE A 167 -11.32 7.07 2.73
N ALA A 168 -11.50 7.46 1.47
CA ALA A 168 -10.57 8.30 0.73
C ALA A 168 -11.31 9.52 0.18
N GLY A 169 -10.72 10.69 0.26
CA GLY A 169 -11.38 11.95 -0.12
C GLY A 169 -10.48 12.89 -0.92
N ALA A 170 -10.98 14.08 -1.17
CA ALA A 170 -10.21 15.13 -1.83
C ALA A 170 -8.99 15.55 -1.01
N GLY A 171 -8.01 16.18 -1.65
CA GLY A 171 -6.84 16.72 -0.97
C GLY A 171 -7.24 17.60 0.22
N TYR A 172 -6.55 17.43 1.35
CA TYR A 172 -6.77 18.18 2.61
C TYR A 172 -8.15 17.96 3.28
N SER A 173 -8.89 16.91 2.93
CA SER A 173 -10.17 16.57 3.56
C SER A 173 -10.03 15.71 4.84
N ASP A 174 -8.86 15.67 5.45
CA ASP A 174 -8.51 14.80 6.59
C ASP A 174 -9.52 14.85 7.72
N LEU A 175 -9.90 16.06 8.17
CA LEU A 175 -10.89 16.24 9.24
C LEU A 175 -12.26 15.69 8.89
N ARG A 176 -12.67 15.83 7.61
CA ARG A 176 -13.93 15.26 7.14
C ARG A 176 -13.89 13.73 7.16
N LEU A 177 -12.80 13.15 6.69
CA LEU A 177 -12.61 11.70 6.70
C LEU A 177 -12.56 11.12 8.12
N LEU A 178 -11.90 11.82 9.05
CA LEU A 178 -11.90 11.45 10.46
C LEU A 178 -13.32 11.47 11.06
N SER A 179 -14.12 12.46 10.71
CA SER A 179 -15.52 12.54 11.14
C SER A 179 -16.35 11.36 10.60
N LEU A 180 -16.21 11.05 9.31
CA LEU A 180 -16.92 9.92 8.69
C LEU A 180 -16.51 8.58 9.32
N ALA A 181 -15.22 8.37 9.54
CA ALA A 181 -14.71 7.16 10.19
C ALA A 181 -15.20 7.04 11.64
N TRP A 182 -15.22 8.15 12.38
CA TRP A 182 -15.76 8.20 13.74
C TRP A 182 -17.24 7.84 13.80
N ASP A 183 -18.05 8.41 12.92
CA ASP A 183 -19.48 8.13 12.86
C ASP A 183 -19.73 6.66 12.48
N PHE A 184 -18.93 6.12 11.56
CA PHE A 184 -18.96 4.71 11.19
C PHE A 184 -18.62 3.81 12.38
N GLU A 185 -17.56 4.10 13.14
CA GLU A 185 -17.18 3.33 14.32
C GLU A 185 -18.27 3.33 15.39
N ARG A 186 -18.88 4.48 15.63
CA ARG A 186 -20.01 4.60 16.58
C ARG A 186 -21.21 3.76 16.16
N ALA A 187 -21.53 3.76 14.87
CA ALA A 187 -22.66 2.98 14.34
C ALA A 187 -22.39 1.48 14.37
N ARG A 188 -21.15 1.06 14.10
CA ARG A 188 -20.75 -0.35 14.10
C ARG A 188 -20.61 -0.94 15.51
N GLY A 189 -20.22 -0.14 16.49
CA GLY A 189 -19.88 -0.57 17.84
C GLY A 189 -18.40 -0.96 18.03
N PRO A 190 -18.03 -1.59 19.16
CA PRO A 190 -16.63 -1.87 19.49
C PRO A 190 -15.96 -2.81 18.48
N ARG A 191 -14.68 -2.55 18.22
CA ARG A 191 -13.88 -3.42 17.35
C ARG A 191 -13.68 -4.80 17.99
N PRO A 192 -13.53 -5.86 17.18
CA PRO A 192 -13.15 -7.17 17.69
C PRO A 192 -11.79 -7.11 18.41
N VAL A 193 -11.70 -7.78 19.56
CA VAL A 193 -10.44 -7.91 20.32
C VAL A 193 -9.90 -9.32 20.08
N PRO A 194 -8.60 -9.49 19.74
CA PRO A 194 -8.00 -10.80 19.60
C PRO A 194 -8.08 -11.60 20.91
N ALA A 195 -8.41 -12.90 20.82
CA ALA A 195 -8.55 -13.76 21.98
C ALA A 195 -7.29 -13.87 22.85
N LEU A 196 -6.11 -13.65 22.26
CA LEU A 196 -4.82 -13.67 22.97
C LEU A 196 -4.58 -12.46 23.89
N VAL A 197 -5.40 -11.41 23.81
CA VAL A 197 -5.27 -10.17 24.58
C VAL A 197 -6.36 -10.04 25.64
N GLY A 198 -7.32 -10.96 25.68
CA GLY A 198 -8.49 -10.97 26.55
C GLY A 198 -8.40 -11.95 27.73
N GLY A 199 -7.19 -12.42 28.10
CA GLY A 199 -6.94 -13.29 29.24
C GLY A 199 -6.33 -12.53 30.41
#